data_bae1974479de61e9919d4f0abd4ad236
#
_entry.id   bae1974479de61e9919d4f0abd4ad236
#
_cell.length_a   1.000
_cell.length_b   1.000
_cell.length_c   1.000
_cell.angle_alpha   90.00
_cell.angle_beta   90.00
_cell.angle_gamma   90.00
#
_symmetry.space_group_name_H-M   'P 1'
#
loop_
_entity.id
_entity.type
_entity.pdbx_description
1 polymer ?
#
loop_
_entity_poly.entity_id
_entity_poly.type
_entity_poly.pdbx_seq_one_letter_code
_entity_poly.pdbx_strand_id
1 'polypeptide(L)'
;SQRQDLLSDASADNDLLTGAGGEPIPAGPREAIETYRKILETYPNYERNDQVLYQMSRAYDEIGQPDEAMKVMDRLVAEYPYSKYIDEVHFRRGEYYFVRKKYFDAESAYGAIITMGSTSSYYELALYKLGWALYKQELYEDAPHRYMAMLEQRQSVGYDCGENPEESEEHRVTDTFRVVSLSFSNLGGPEVVDEYFDEHGHRSYADKIYGNLGEFYFSKLRYEDAASVYKSFINH
;
A
#
# COMPACT_ATOMS: atom_id res chain seq x y z
N SER A 1 13.96 14.65 -6.90
CA SER A 1 14.79 13.94 -5.93
C SER A 1 14.48 12.44 -6.00
N GLN A 2 13.26 11.98 -5.67
CA GLN A 2 12.91 10.54 -5.71
C GLN A 2 13.12 9.85 -7.08
N ARG A 3 12.99 10.57 -8.17
CA ARG A 3 13.23 10.03 -9.51
C ARG A 3 14.73 9.85 -9.82
N GLN A 4 15.60 10.64 -9.18
CA GLN A 4 17.06 10.51 -9.31
C GLN A 4 17.60 9.40 -8.41
N ASP A 5 17.01 9.17 -7.23
CA ASP A 5 17.42 8.11 -6.31
C ASP A 5 17.05 6.73 -6.87
N LEU A 6 15.87 6.61 -7.54
CA LEU A 6 15.49 5.37 -8.26
C LEU A 6 16.39 5.07 -9.48
N LEU A 7 16.97 6.10 -10.09
CA LEU A 7 17.92 5.92 -11.20
C LEU A 7 19.35 5.58 -10.72
N SER A 8 19.73 6.00 -9.50
CA SER A 8 21.01 5.64 -8.90
C SER A 8 21.05 4.18 -8.45
N ASP A 9 19.96 3.65 -7.89
CA ASP A 9 19.84 2.22 -7.57
C ASP A 9 19.85 1.34 -8.83
N ALA A 10 19.21 1.81 -9.92
CA ALA A 10 19.27 1.10 -11.20
C ALA A 10 20.70 1.03 -11.81
N SER A 11 21.58 1.97 -11.47
CA SER A 11 22.95 1.96 -11.96
C SER A 11 23.89 1.04 -11.15
N ALA A 12 23.62 0.86 -9.85
CA ALA A 12 24.38 -0.04 -8.99
C ALA A 12 24.05 -1.54 -9.27
N ASP A 13 22.79 -1.83 -9.67
CA ASP A 13 22.37 -3.18 -10.07
C ASP A 13 22.84 -3.56 -11.50
N ASN A 14 23.29 -2.60 -12.29
CA ASN A 14 23.72 -2.84 -13.68
C ASN A 14 25.07 -3.61 -13.78
N ASP A 15 25.89 -3.59 -12.74
CA ASP A 15 27.16 -4.34 -12.68
C ASP A 15 26.98 -5.87 -12.57
N LEU A 16 25.76 -6.35 -12.37
CA LEU A 16 25.45 -7.77 -12.15
C LEU A 16 25.07 -8.54 -13.42
N LEU A 17 24.87 -7.87 -14.55
CA LEU A 17 24.40 -8.47 -15.80
C LEU A 17 25.47 -8.49 -16.92
N THR A 18 26.74 -8.39 -16.59
CA THR A 18 27.77 -8.82 -17.52
C THR A 18 27.73 -10.34 -17.58
N GLY A 19 27.23 -10.85 -18.71
CA GLY A 19 27.30 -12.29 -19.01
C GLY A 19 28.73 -12.77 -18.89
N ALA A 20 28.95 -14.06 -18.66
CA ALA A 20 30.25 -14.71 -18.53
C ALA A 20 31.22 -14.52 -19.74
N GLY A 21 30.82 -13.70 -20.72
CA GLY A 21 31.55 -13.34 -21.92
C GLY A 21 31.72 -11.83 -22.16
N GLY A 22 31.33 -10.96 -21.23
CA GLY A 22 31.54 -9.50 -21.38
C GLY A 22 30.73 -8.83 -22.48
N GLU A 23 29.58 -9.42 -22.90
CA GLU A 23 28.69 -8.80 -23.89
C GLU A 23 27.92 -7.64 -23.26
N PRO A 24 27.73 -6.50 -24.00
CA PRO A 24 27.00 -5.35 -23.49
C PRO A 24 25.53 -5.71 -23.26
N ILE A 25 24.97 -5.24 -22.12
CA ILE A 25 23.55 -5.40 -21.77
C ILE A 25 22.68 -4.73 -22.85
N PRO A 26 21.59 -5.37 -23.28
CA PRO A 26 20.68 -4.84 -24.29
C PRO A 26 20.18 -3.44 -23.96
N ALA A 27 20.15 -2.55 -24.95
CA ALA A 27 19.86 -1.12 -24.77
C ALA A 27 18.37 -0.78 -24.56
N GLY A 28 17.46 -1.77 -24.53
CA GLY A 28 16.04 -1.53 -24.39
C GLY A 28 15.28 -2.58 -23.57
N PRO A 29 14.11 -2.22 -22.98
CA PRO A 29 13.37 -3.13 -22.12
C PRO A 29 12.93 -4.43 -22.83
N ARG A 30 12.66 -4.40 -24.14
CA ARG A 30 12.27 -5.59 -24.92
C ARG A 30 13.45 -6.58 -25.05
N GLU A 31 14.62 -6.07 -25.33
CA GLU A 31 15.85 -6.88 -25.43
C GLU A 31 16.25 -7.43 -24.05
N ALA A 32 16.04 -6.64 -23.01
CA ALA A 32 16.24 -7.09 -21.64
C ALA A 32 15.30 -8.28 -21.30
N ILE A 33 14.02 -8.21 -21.65
CA ILE A 33 13.06 -9.31 -21.44
C ILE A 33 13.53 -10.60 -22.14
N GLU A 34 13.98 -10.50 -23.39
CA GLU A 34 14.49 -11.66 -24.11
C GLU A 34 15.73 -12.26 -23.43
N THR A 35 16.62 -11.38 -22.93
CA THR A 35 17.81 -11.82 -22.19
C THR A 35 17.44 -12.50 -20.87
N TYR A 36 16.53 -11.93 -20.09
CA TYR A 36 16.04 -12.52 -18.84
C TYR A 36 15.37 -13.88 -19.09
N ARG A 37 14.57 -14.00 -20.13
CA ARG A 37 13.95 -15.26 -20.53
C ARG A 37 15.01 -16.33 -20.82
N LYS A 38 16.04 -16.02 -21.60
CA LYS A 38 17.15 -16.93 -21.90
C LYS A 38 17.93 -17.34 -20.64
N ILE A 39 18.13 -16.41 -19.71
CA ILE A 39 18.81 -16.73 -18.43
C ILE A 39 17.98 -17.76 -17.64
N LEU A 40 16.68 -17.53 -17.48
CA LEU A 40 15.78 -18.41 -16.74
C LEU A 40 15.67 -19.80 -17.39
N GLU A 41 15.73 -19.89 -18.72
CA GLU A 41 15.69 -21.15 -19.46
C GLU A 41 17.02 -21.90 -19.40
N THR A 42 18.13 -21.20 -19.53
CA THR A 42 19.48 -21.80 -19.60
C THR A 42 20.01 -22.15 -18.20
N TYR A 43 19.66 -21.33 -17.20
CA TYR A 43 20.15 -21.45 -15.83
C TYR A 43 19.01 -21.49 -14.80
N PRO A 44 18.16 -22.54 -14.82
CA PRO A 44 16.97 -22.59 -13.96
C PRO A 44 17.30 -22.59 -12.46
N ASN A 45 18.50 -23.01 -12.06
CA ASN A 45 18.93 -23.06 -10.68
C ASN A 45 19.92 -21.92 -10.31
N TYR A 46 19.95 -20.84 -11.10
CA TYR A 46 20.80 -19.70 -10.76
C TYR A 46 20.28 -19.03 -9.48
N GLU A 47 21.19 -18.79 -8.54
CA GLU A 47 20.84 -18.28 -7.20
C GLU A 47 20.15 -16.91 -7.18
N ARG A 48 20.28 -16.12 -8.26
CA ARG A 48 19.69 -14.80 -8.41
C ARG A 48 18.53 -14.77 -9.42
N ASN A 49 17.87 -15.89 -9.67
CA ASN A 49 16.71 -15.90 -10.54
C ASN A 49 15.53 -15.09 -9.99
N ASP A 50 15.46 -14.86 -8.68
CA ASP A 50 14.54 -13.90 -8.08
C ASP A 50 14.76 -12.47 -8.58
N GLN A 51 16.02 -12.03 -8.66
CA GLN A 51 16.40 -10.73 -9.22
C GLN A 51 16.08 -10.66 -10.73
N VAL A 52 16.35 -11.74 -11.47
CA VAL A 52 16.03 -11.81 -12.91
C VAL A 52 14.52 -11.66 -13.12
N LEU A 53 13.69 -12.38 -12.35
CA LEU A 53 12.24 -12.26 -12.40
C LEU A 53 11.77 -10.86 -12.00
N TYR A 54 12.35 -10.28 -10.95
CA TYR A 54 12.03 -8.94 -10.51
C TYR A 54 12.29 -7.90 -11.62
N GLN A 55 13.48 -7.90 -12.21
CA GLN A 55 13.82 -6.97 -13.29
C GLN A 55 12.99 -7.22 -14.55
N MET A 56 12.70 -8.48 -14.87
CA MET A 56 11.82 -8.84 -15.99
C MET A 56 10.41 -8.29 -15.79
N SER A 57 9.87 -8.35 -14.57
CA SER A 57 8.56 -7.77 -14.26
C SER A 57 8.54 -6.25 -14.43
N ARG A 58 9.62 -5.56 -14.05
CA ARG A 58 9.76 -4.10 -14.26
C ARG A 58 9.85 -3.74 -15.75
N ALA A 59 10.62 -4.50 -16.50
CA ALA A 59 10.73 -4.28 -17.96
C ALA A 59 9.38 -4.48 -18.68
N TYR A 60 8.55 -5.43 -18.24
CA TYR A 60 7.19 -5.57 -18.77
C TYR A 60 6.30 -4.38 -18.44
N ASP A 61 6.37 -3.83 -17.22
CA ASP A 61 5.62 -2.62 -16.87
C ASP A 61 6.07 -1.42 -17.72
N GLU A 62 7.39 -1.28 -17.93
CA GLU A 62 7.96 -0.18 -18.73
C GLU A 62 7.46 -0.18 -20.20
N ILE A 63 7.25 -1.36 -20.78
CA ILE A 63 6.68 -1.48 -22.13
C ILE A 63 5.14 -1.54 -22.15
N GLY A 64 4.49 -1.28 -21.02
CA GLY A 64 3.03 -1.24 -20.92
C GLY A 64 2.35 -2.61 -21.02
N GLN A 65 3.01 -3.67 -20.56
CA GLN A 65 2.48 -5.03 -20.51
C GLN A 65 2.27 -5.51 -19.07
N PRO A 66 1.36 -4.89 -18.29
CA PRO A 66 1.16 -5.20 -16.88
C PRO A 66 0.67 -6.62 -16.63
N ASP A 67 -0.04 -7.23 -17.57
CA ASP A 67 -0.52 -8.61 -17.44
C ASP A 67 0.64 -9.62 -17.51
N GLU A 68 1.66 -9.35 -18.34
CA GLU A 68 2.87 -10.17 -18.40
C GLU A 68 3.75 -9.91 -17.15
N ALA A 69 3.86 -8.64 -16.71
CA ALA A 69 4.53 -8.33 -15.45
C ALA A 69 3.92 -9.10 -14.28
N MET A 70 2.58 -9.18 -14.24
CA MET A 70 1.85 -9.91 -13.20
C MET A 70 2.20 -11.40 -13.18
N LYS A 71 2.25 -12.06 -14.34
CA LYS A 71 2.63 -13.49 -14.44
C LYS A 71 4.05 -13.74 -13.90
N VAL A 72 4.96 -12.82 -14.20
CA VAL A 72 6.35 -12.90 -13.71
C VAL A 72 6.41 -12.68 -12.20
N MET A 73 5.63 -11.73 -11.67
CA MET A 73 5.52 -11.50 -10.24
C MET A 73 4.89 -12.69 -9.50
N ASP A 74 3.85 -13.32 -10.06
CA ASP A 74 3.26 -14.53 -9.49
C ASP A 74 4.28 -15.67 -9.41
N ARG A 75 5.10 -15.83 -10.45
CA ARG A 75 6.18 -16.82 -10.45
C ARG A 75 7.23 -16.50 -9.36
N LEU A 76 7.62 -15.23 -9.21
CA LEU A 76 8.56 -14.81 -8.17
C LEU A 76 8.02 -15.14 -6.77
N VAL A 77 6.76 -14.80 -6.49
CA VAL A 77 6.12 -15.09 -5.20
C VAL A 77 6.09 -16.59 -4.92
N ALA A 78 5.79 -17.42 -5.93
CA ALA A 78 5.69 -18.87 -5.78
C ALA A 78 7.05 -19.56 -5.60
N GLU A 79 8.06 -19.15 -6.36
CA GLU A 79 9.37 -19.82 -6.39
C GLU A 79 10.36 -19.21 -5.37
N TYR A 80 10.22 -17.91 -5.04
CA TYR A 80 11.18 -17.17 -4.20
C TYR A 80 10.49 -16.35 -3.09
N PRO A 81 9.72 -16.99 -2.17
CA PRO A 81 8.93 -16.28 -1.15
C PRO A 81 9.78 -15.51 -0.12
N TYR A 82 11.09 -15.73 -0.09
CA TYR A 82 12.04 -15.04 0.78
C TYR A 82 12.97 -14.08 0.03
N SER A 83 12.64 -13.76 -1.23
CA SER A 83 13.40 -12.76 -1.99
C SER A 83 13.36 -11.40 -1.30
N LYS A 84 14.47 -10.66 -1.38
CA LYS A 84 14.54 -9.28 -0.88
C LYS A 84 13.59 -8.30 -1.60
N TYR A 85 13.02 -8.71 -2.72
CA TYR A 85 12.07 -7.93 -3.52
C TYR A 85 10.61 -8.26 -3.21
N ILE A 86 10.35 -9.20 -2.30
CA ILE A 86 9.05 -9.82 -2.14
C ILE A 86 7.97 -8.83 -1.67
N ASP A 87 8.33 -7.87 -0.81
CA ASP A 87 7.40 -6.86 -0.31
C ASP A 87 6.98 -5.88 -1.41
N GLU A 88 7.92 -5.37 -2.22
CA GLU A 88 7.60 -4.55 -3.39
C GLU A 88 6.75 -5.33 -4.40
N VAL A 89 7.09 -6.59 -4.66
CA VAL A 89 6.34 -7.44 -5.58
C VAL A 89 4.89 -7.62 -5.10
N HIS A 90 4.67 -7.90 -3.83
CA HIS A 90 3.32 -7.97 -3.27
C HIS A 90 2.59 -6.63 -3.37
N PHE A 91 3.28 -5.51 -3.13
CA PHE A 91 2.69 -4.19 -3.28
C PHE A 91 2.24 -3.92 -4.72
N ARG A 92 3.09 -4.17 -5.72
CA ARG A 92 2.74 -4.01 -7.15
C ARG A 92 1.60 -4.93 -7.57
N ARG A 93 1.54 -6.17 -7.06
CA ARG A 93 0.41 -7.09 -7.27
C ARG A 93 -0.88 -6.51 -6.69
N GLY A 94 -0.81 -5.94 -5.49
CA GLY A 94 -1.94 -5.26 -4.86
C GLY A 94 -2.46 -4.10 -5.72
N GLU A 95 -1.58 -3.24 -6.21
CA GLU A 95 -1.94 -2.13 -7.12
C GLU A 95 -2.56 -2.63 -8.43
N TYR A 96 -1.99 -3.68 -9.01
CA TYR A 96 -2.54 -4.31 -10.21
C TYR A 96 -3.99 -4.78 -10.02
N TYR A 97 -4.26 -5.47 -8.92
CA TYR A 97 -5.60 -5.95 -8.61
C TYR A 97 -6.55 -4.81 -8.24
N PHE A 98 -6.09 -3.84 -7.46
CA PHE A 98 -6.90 -2.73 -7.00
C PHE A 98 -7.44 -1.89 -8.17
N VAL A 99 -6.61 -1.54 -9.14
CA VAL A 99 -7.00 -0.79 -10.34
C VAL A 99 -8.05 -1.55 -11.16
N ARG A 100 -7.98 -2.88 -11.14
CA ARG A 100 -8.93 -3.77 -11.82
C ARG A 100 -10.17 -4.08 -11.00
N LYS A 101 -10.35 -3.43 -9.84
CA LYS A 101 -11.46 -3.63 -8.91
C LYS A 101 -11.55 -5.06 -8.34
N LYS A 102 -10.46 -5.80 -8.38
CA LYS A 102 -10.31 -7.11 -7.75
C LYS A 102 -9.86 -6.92 -6.30
N TYR A 103 -10.76 -6.36 -5.48
CA TYR A 103 -10.39 -5.89 -4.14
C TYR A 103 -10.01 -7.02 -3.19
N PHE A 104 -10.61 -8.18 -3.32
CA PHE A 104 -10.24 -9.37 -2.54
C PHE A 104 -8.80 -9.84 -2.84
N ASP A 105 -8.42 -9.86 -4.11
CA ASP A 105 -7.05 -10.21 -4.50
C ASP A 105 -6.06 -9.12 -4.06
N ALA A 106 -6.46 -7.85 -4.13
CA ALA A 106 -5.67 -6.72 -3.63
C ALA A 106 -5.46 -6.80 -2.11
N GLU A 107 -6.51 -7.12 -1.35
CA GLU A 107 -6.45 -7.36 0.10
C GLU A 107 -5.44 -8.46 0.43
N SER A 108 -5.49 -9.59 -0.28
CA SER A 108 -4.55 -10.70 -0.08
C SER A 108 -3.11 -10.26 -0.33
N ALA A 109 -2.85 -9.49 -1.39
CA ALA A 109 -1.51 -9.03 -1.73
C ALA A 109 -0.97 -8.02 -0.71
N TYR A 110 -1.75 -7.02 -0.30
CA TYR A 110 -1.35 -6.07 0.74
C TYR A 110 -1.21 -6.75 2.11
N GLY A 111 -2.11 -7.68 2.43
CA GLY A 111 -2.08 -8.47 3.66
C GLY A 111 -0.79 -9.28 3.82
N ALA A 112 -0.22 -9.78 2.73
CA ALA A 112 1.07 -10.47 2.75
C ALA A 112 2.19 -9.55 3.28
N ILE A 113 2.19 -8.26 2.90
CA ILE A 113 3.16 -7.27 3.42
C ILE A 113 2.93 -7.02 4.92
N ILE A 114 1.67 -6.93 5.35
CA ILE A 114 1.34 -6.72 6.77
C ILE A 114 1.87 -7.89 7.61
N THR A 115 1.81 -9.10 7.09
CA THR A 115 2.34 -10.30 7.76
C THR A 115 3.87 -10.25 7.93
N MET A 116 4.60 -9.56 7.04
CA MET A 116 6.04 -9.35 7.17
C MET A 116 6.40 -8.35 8.29
N GLY A 117 5.44 -7.52 8.68
CA GLY A 117 5.60 -6.53 9.76
C GLY A 117 6.26 -5.23 9.33
N SER A 118 6.51 -4.36 10.33
CA SER A 118 7.01 -2.99 10.14
C SER A 118 8.47 -2.89 9.64
N THR A 119 9.14 -4.02 9.44
CA THR A 119 10.47 -4.06 8.81
C THR A 119 10.40 -3.86 7.30
N SER A 120 9.26 -4.12 6.67
CA SER A 120 9.03 -3.80 5.28
C SER A 120 8.89 -2.29 5.08
N SER A 121 9.59 -1.74 4.09
CA SER A 121 9.43 -0.33 3.68
C SER A 121 8.05 -0.02 3.11
N TYR A 122 7.30 -1.04 2.72
CA TYR A 122 5.93 -0.92 2.20
C TYR A 122 4.84 -1.10 3.26
N TYR A 123 5.21 -1.37 4.53
CA TYR A 123 4.25 -1.73 5.58
C TYR A 123 3.17 -0.67 5.79
N GLU A 124 3.56 0.59 5.99
CA GLU A 124 2.62 1.70 6.20
C GLU A 124 1.72 1.93 4.98
N LEU A 125 2.33 1.92 3.79
CA LEU A 125 1.58 2.11 2.56
C LEU A 125 0.62 0.94 2.29
N ALA A 126 1.02 -0.29 2.65
CA ALA A 126 0.17 -1.47 2.57
C ALA A 126 -1.02 -1.39 3.53
N LEU A 127 -0.85 -0.88 4.76
CA LEU A 127 -1.95 -0.64 5.69
C LEU A 127 -2.98 0.33 5.10
N TYR A 128 -2.53 1.44 4.54
CA TYR A 128 -3.38 2.42 3.88
C TYR A 128 -4.15 1.82 2.69
N LYS A 129 -3.47 1.11 1.82
CA LYS A 129 -4.07 0.48 0.62
C LYS A 129 -5.00 -0.67 0.99
N LEU A 130 -4.66 -1.43 2.02
CA LEU A 130 -5.52 -2.48 2.56
C LEU A 130 -6.82 -1.89 3.13
N GLY A 131 -6.73 -0.79 3.87
CA GLY A 131 -7.92 -0.06 4.33
C GLY A 131 -8.84 0.32 3.16
N TRP A 132 -8.29 0.83 2.05
CA TRP A 132 -9.06 1.12 0.85
C TRP A 132 -9.65 -0.13 0.18
N ALA A 133 -8.91 -1.24 0.12
CA ALA A 133 -9.41 -2.49 -0.45
C ALA A 133 -10.59 -3.02 0.37
N LEU A 134 -10.53 -2.97 1.70
CA LEU A 134 -11.62 -3.35 2.60
C LEU A 134 -12.82 -2.41 2.45
N TYR A 135 -12.60 -1.09 2.43
CA TYR A 135 -13.67 -0.11 2.21
C TYR A 135 -14.42 -0.35 0.89
N LYS A 136 -13.68 -0.67 -0.19
CA LYS A 136 -14.26 -0.97 -1.51
C LYS A 136 -15.03 -2.29 -1.55
N GLN A 137 -14.80 -3.19 -0.61
CA GLN A 137 -15.54 -4.42 -0.38
C GLN A 137 -16.73 -4.23 0.57
N GLU A 138 -16.98 -2.99 1.02
CA GLU A 138 -18.00 -2.65 2.01
C GLU A 138 -17.76 -3.28 3.41
N LEU A 139 -16.51 -3.67 3.69
CA LEU A 139 -16.06 -4.17 4.99
C LEU A 139 -15.75 -2.98 5.91
N TYR A 140 -16.79 -2.24 6.26
CA TYR A 140 -16.67 -0.95 6.97
C TYR A 140 -16.25 -1.10 8.42
N GLU A 141 -16.40 -2.26 9.04
CA GLU A 141 -15.90 -2.56 10.38
C GLU A 141 -14.37 -2.76 10.38
N ASP A 142 -13.85 -3.46 9.35
CA ASP A 142 -12.43 -3.82 9.26
C ASP A 142 -11.54 -2.68 8.74
N ALA A 143 -12.08 -1.85 7.84
CA ALA A 143 -11.31 -0.79 7.21
C ALA A 143 -10.71 0.21 8.23
N PRO A 144 -11.45 0.74 9.24
CA PRO A 144 -10.92 1.65 10.25
C PRO A 144 -9.71 1.09 10.99
N HIS A 145 -9.70 -0.20 11.32
CA HIS A 145 -8.59 -0.84 12.03
C HIS A 145 -7.26 -0.74 11.27
N ARG A 146 -7.28 -0.84 9.94
CA ARG A 146 -6.07 -0.72 9.10
C ARG A 146 -5.58 0.71 9.03
N TYR A 147 -6.47 1.66 8.95
CA TYR A 147 -6.14 3.08 8.97
C TYR A 147 -5.61 3.53 10.34
N MET A 148 -6.23 3.06 11.43
CA MET A 148 -5.74 3.33 12.79
C MET A 148 -4.34 2.74 13.00
N ALA A 149 -4.10 1.50 12.56
CA ALA A 149 -2.79 0.88 12.64
C ALA A 149 -1.72 1.66 11.83
N MET A 150 -2.08 2.25 10.69
CA MET A 150 -1.18 3.14 9.94
C MET A 150 -0.84 4.40 10.74
N LEU A 151 -1.84 5.05 11.35
CA LEU A 151 -1.62 6.25 12.18
C LEU A 151 -0.77 5.94 13.41
N GLU A 152 -1.02 4.80 14.06
CA GLU A 152 -0.23 4.32 15.20
C GLU A 152 1.22 4.02 14.81
N GLN A 153 1.44 3.41 13.65
CA GLN A 153 2.79 3.18 13.13
C GLN A 153 3.54 4.50 12.93
N ARG A 154 2.88 5.53 12.37
CA ARG A 154 3.46 6.86 12.22
C ARG A 154 3.81 7.51 13.56
N GLN A 155 2.90 7.45 14.52
CA GLN A 155 3.16 7.98 15.86
C GLN A 155 4.33 7.27 16.54
N SER A 156 4.48 5.96 16.34
CA SER A 156 5.58 5.19 16.93
C SER A 156 6.97 5.63 16.45
N VAL A 157 7.05 6.22 15.26
CA VAL A 157 8.30 6.78 14.69
C VAL A 157 8.43 8.28 14.93
N GLY A 158 7.57 8.85 15.77
CA GLY A 158 7.66 10.25 16.21
C GLY A 158 6.91 11.26 15.32
N TYR A 159 6.03 10.78 14.43
CA TYR A 159 5.19 11.65 13.64
C TYR A 159 3.95 12.08 14.43
N ASP A 160 3.73 13.39 14.54
CA ASP A 160 2.50 13.92 15.13
C ASP A 160 1.42 14.08 14.06
N CYS A 161 0.36 13.29 14.14
CA CYS A 161 -0.79 13.38 13.23
C CYS A 161 -1.58 14.69 13.37
N GLY A 162 -1.26 15.52 14.36
CA GLY A 162 -1.91 16.78 14.67
C GLY A 162 -1.17 18.03 14.18
N GLU A 163 0.15 17.98 13.96
CA GLU A 163 0.99 19.15 13.62
C GLU A 163 1.73 18.95 12.30
N ASN A 164 1.47 19.85 11.33
CA ASN A 164 2.19 20.12 10.06
C ASN A 164 3.00 18.95 9.45
N PRO A 165 2.37 18.07 8.69
CA PRO A 165 3.07 17.09 7.88
C PRO A 165 3.74 17.72 6.63
N GLU A 166 4.77 17.07 6.09
CA GLU A 166 5.25 17.38 4.76
C GLU A 166 4.12 17.23 3.72
N GLU A 167 4.04 18.13 2.75
CA GLU A 167 2.90 18.31 1.84
C GLU A 167 2.43 17.01 1.13
N SER A 168 3.34 16.07 0.83
CA SER A 168 3.01 14.78 0.21
C SER A 168 2.42 13.75 1.18
N GLU A 169 2.70 13.89 2.48
CA GLU A 169 2.23 12.99 3.52
C GLU A 169 0.92 13.47 4.14
N GLU A 170 0.69 14.79 4.13
CA GLU A 170 -0.53 15.44 4.58
C GLU A 170 -1.77 14.89 3.87
N HIS A 171 -1.70 14.69 2.56
CA HIS A 171 -2.82 14.14 1.78
C HIS A 171 -3.22 12.72 2.24
N ARG A 172 -2.24 11.87 2.56
CA ARG A 172 -2.53 10.49 2.99
C ARG A 172 -3.18 10.46 4.38
N VAL A 173 -2.67 11.26 5.31
CA VAL A 173 -3.23 11.36 6.66
C VAL A 173 -4.63 11.97 6.63
N THR A 174 -4.81 13.07 5.91
CA THR A 174 -6.11 13.73 5.74
C THR A 174 -7.13 12.79 5.07
N ASP A 175 -6.72 12.08 4.02
CA ASP A 175 -7.57 11.10 3.35
C ASP A 175 -7.92 9.93 4.28
N THR A 176 -6.99 9.51 5.12
CA THR A 176 -7.23 8.48 6.15
C THR A 176 -8.36 8.89 7.09
N PHE A 177 -8.31 10.08 7.67
CA PHE A 177 -9.39 10.56 8.54
C PHE A 177 -10.74 10.63 7.81
N ARG A 178 -10.74 11.09 6.57
CA ARG A 178 -11.94 11.13 5.74
C ARG A 178 -12.54 9.73 5.52
N VAL A 179 -11.71 8.73 5.15
CA VAL A 179 -12.22 7.39 4.84
C VAL A 179 -12.64 6.63 6.09
N VAL A 180 -11.96 6.83 7.21
CA VAL A 180 -12.38 6.31 8.52
C VAL A 180 -13.77 6.85 8.88
N SER A 181 -13.97 8.16 8.77
CA SER A 181 -15.26 8.79 9.03
C SER A 181 -16.36 8.30 8.08
N LEU A 182 -16.05 8.10 6.79
CA LEU A 182 -16.97 7.50 5.84
C LEU A 182 -17.31 6.04 6.19
N SER A 183 -16.35 5.26 6.69
CA SER A 183 -16.61 3.89 7.16
C SER A 183 -17.61 3.91 8.32
N PHE A 184 -17.38 4.73 9.34
CA PHE A 184 -18.30 4.88 10.45
C PHE A 184 -19.70 5.37 10.01
N SER A 185 -19.77 6.28 9.04
CA SER A 185 -21.07 6.74 8.52
C SER A 185 -21.89 5.65 7.82
N ASN A 186 -21.26 4.59 7.36
CA ASN A 186 -21.94 3.44 6.76
C ASN A 186 -22.34 2.38 7.80
N LEU A 187 -21.72 2.37 8.98
CA LEU A 187 -22.03 1.43 10.05
C LEU A 187 -23.20 1.89 10.93
N GLY A 188 -23.40 3.20 11.03
CA GLY A 188 -24.46 3.76 11.85
C GLY A 188 -24.33 5.26 12.06
N GLY A 189 -24.60 5.70 13.26
CA GLY A 189 -24.49 7.08 13.68
C GLY A 189 -23.20 7.40 14.44
N PRO A 190 -23.19 8.53 15.17
CA PRO A 190 -22.06 8.92 16.02
C PRO A 190 -21.68 7.89 17.07
N GLU A 191 -22.69 7.14 17.57
CA GLU A 191 -22.53 6.10 18.57
C GLU A 191 -21.52 5.01 18.19
N VAL A 192 -21.36 4.72 16.90
CA VAL A 192 -20.39 3.72 16.42
C VAL A 192 -18.95 4.18 16.64
N VAL A 193 -18.72 5.49 16.54
CA VAL A 193 -17.39 6.07 16.83
C VAL A 193 -17.09 5.98 18.32
N ASP A 194 -18.08 6.25 19.15
CA ASP A 194 -17.96 6.17 20.62
C ASP A 194 -17.67 4.73 21.05
N GLU A 195 -18.47 3.77 20.57
CA GLU A 195 -18.28 2.34 20.82
C GLU A 195 -16.88 1.87 20.38
N TYR A 196 -16.42 2.33 19.23
CA TYR A 196 -15.07 1.99 18.74
C TYR A 196 -13.99 2.48 19.68
N PHE A 197 -14.04 3.73 20.13
CA PHE A 197 -13.03 4.29 21.04
C PHE A 197 -13.16 3.77 22.48
N ASP A 198 -14.35 3.41 22.91
CA ASP A 198 -14.56 2.75 24.20
C ASP A 198 -13.91 1.36 24.23
N GLU A 199 -14.02 0.60 23.13
CA GLU A 199 -13.46 -0.74 23.01
C GLU A 199 -11.95 -0.74 22.78
N HIS A 200 -11.45 0.16 21.92
CA HIS A 200 -10.06 0.17 21.44
C HIS A 200 -9.17 1.24 22.12
N GLY A 201 -9.75 2.05 22.99
CA GLY A 201 -9.09 3.15 23.67
C GLY A 201 -9.06 4.45 22.87
N HIS A 202 -9.11 5.55 23.58
CA HIS A 202 -9.08 6.89 23.00
C HIS A 202 -7.72 7.18 22.34
N ARG A 203 -7.73 7.97 21.25
CA ARG A 203 -6.54 8.36 20.48
C ARG A 203 -6.42 9.89 20.44
N SER A 204 -5.20 10.39 20.40
CA SER A 204 -4.91 11.83 20.31
C SER A 204 -5.50 12.51 19.06
N TYR A 205 -5.76 11.75 18.03
CA TYR A 205 -6.37 12.21 16.76
C TYR A 205 -7.87 11.97 16.67
N ALA A 206 -8.53 11.57 17.74
CA ALA A 206 -9.97 11.30 17.72
C ALA A 206 -10.80 12.52 17.30
N ASP A 207 -10.37 13.73 17.68
CA ASP A 207 -10.95 15.01 17.27
C ASP A 207 -11.06 15.13 15.74
N LYS A 208 -10.04 14.64 15.00
CA LYS A 208 -10.04 14.66 13.53
C LYS A 208 -11.11 13.74 12.95
N ILE A 209 -11.34 12.59 13.58
CA ILE A 209 -12.36 11.62 13.13
C ILE A 209 -13.75 12.18 13.37
N TYR A 210 -14.03 12.65 14.59
CA TYR A 210 -15.30 13.29 14.89
C TYR A 210 -15.55 14.53 14.02
N GLY A 211 -14.54 15.37 13.82
CA GLY A 211 -14.62 16.55 12.97
C GLY A 211 -14.99 16.20 11.52
N ASN A 212 -14.28 15.26 10.91
CA ASN A 212 -14.54 14.82 9.55
C ASN A 212 -15.94 14.19 9.40
N LEU A 213 -16.39 13.41 10.39
CA LEU A 213 -17.72 12.80 10.37
C LEU A 213 -18.82 13.86 10.51
N GLY A 214 -18.64 14.83 11.42
CA GLY A 214 -19.56 15.96 11.58
C GLY A 214 -19.68 16.79 10.30
N GLU A 215 -18.54 17.15 9.67
CA GLU A 215 -18.53 17.85 8.39
C GLU A 215 -19.17 17.04 7.27
N PHE A 216 -18.93 15.72 7.23
CA PHE A 216 -19.58 14.84 6.26
C PHE A 216 -21.10 14.91 6.38
N TYR A 217 -21.67 14.73 7.58
CA TYR A 217 -23.11 14.81 7.79
C TYR A 217 -23.65 16.19 7.50
N PHE A 218 -22.94 17.25 7.89
CA PHE A 218 -23.34 18.61 7.58
C PHE A 218 -23.40 18.87 6.06
N SER A 219 -22.41 18.39 5.30
CA SER A 219 -22.38 18.46 3.83
C SER A 219 -23.54 17.73 3.15
N LYS A 220 -24.10 16.73 3.82
CA LYS A 220 -25.27 15.95 3.36
C LYS A 220 -26.60 16.51 3.88
N LEU A 221 -26.58 17.69 4.50
CA LEU A 221 -27.74 18.34 5.12
C LEU A 221 -28.38 17.51 6.26
N ARG A 222 -27.60 16.59 6.85
CA ARG A 222 -27.97 15.77 8.00
C ARG A 222 -27.57 16.49 9.29
N TYR A 223 -28.22 17.60 9.58
CA TYR A 223 -27.83 18.50 10.67
C TYR A 223 -27.98 17.90 12.07
N GLU A 224 -28.97 17.06 12.28
CA GLU A 224 -29.18 16.36 13.57
C GLU A 224 -28.04 15.37 13.85
N ASP A 225 -27.64 14.62 12.84
CA ASP A 225 -26.52 13.68 12.95
C ASP A 225 -25.20 14.44 13.15
N ALA A 226 -24.96 15.53 12.42
CA ALA A 226 -23.79 16.37 12.64
C ALA A 226 -23.75 16.92 14.06
N ALA A 227 -24.87 17.43 14.59
CA ALA A 227 -24.96 17.93 15.96
C ALA A 227 -24.73 16.81 16.99
N SER A 228 -25.18 15.59 16.71
CA SER A 228 -24.96 14.42 17.56
C SER A 228 -23.47 14.06 17.62
N VAL A 229 -22.75 14.04 16.47
CA VAL A 229 -21.31 13.82 16.42
C VAL A 229 -20.56 14.79 17.30
N TYR A 230 -20.82 16.10 17.19
CA TYR A 230 -20.14 17.10 17.99
C TYR A 230 -20.47 17.02 19.48
N LYS A 231 -21.72 16.65 19.83
CA LYS A 231 -22.09 16.40 21.23
C LYS A 231 -21.36 15.18 21.79
N SER A 232 -21.27 14.11 21.02
CA SER A 232 -20.54 12.91 21.39
C SER A 232 -19.07 13.24 21.70
N PHE A 233 -18.40 13.95 20.81
CA PHE A 233 -17.02 14.39 21.02
C PHE A 233 -16.83 15.23 22.29
N ILE A 234 -17.79 16.12 22.62
CA ILE A 234 -17.68 16.96 23.84
C ILE A 234 -17.84 16.13 25.11
N ASN A 235 -18.56 15.02 25.06
CA ASN A 235 -18.84 14.17 26.21
C ASN A 235 -17.76 13.11 26.46
N HIS A 236 -16.93 12.83 25.48
CA HIS A 236 -15.78 11.92 25.56
C HIS A 236 -14.46 12.65 25.73
#